data_331bb15f878a948c9d72df84486ae6f5
#
_entry.id   331bb15f878a948c9d72df84486ae6f5
#
_cell.length_a   1.000
_cell.length_b   1.000
_cell.length_c   1.000
_cell.angle_alpha   90.00
_cell.angle_beta   90.00
_cell.angle_gamma   90.00
#
_symmetry.space_group_name_H-M   'P 1'
#
loop_
_entity.id
_entity.type
_entity.pdbx_description
1 polymer ?
#
loop_
_entity_poly.entity_id
_entity_poly.type
_entity_poly.pdbx_seq_one_letter_code
_entity_poly.pdbx_strand_id
1 'polypeptide(L)'
;MTKKSAKVRVFHYAGCGTCKKALKWLDAHAVAYEAVPIVESPPSLAELKQLVKASGLPARKWINTSGGSYRALVAARGKDAVESLSDDALLALLAADGKMIKRPVVVAGARVLVGFAETAYEEAFASKGR
;
A
#
# COMPACT_ATOMS: atom_id res chain seq x y z
N MET A 1 -16.90 -11.47 -16.82
CA MET A 1 -16.58 -10.90 -16.79
C MET A 1 -16.15 -10.17 -15.75
N THR A 2 -16.69 -9.73 -15.13
CA THR A 2 -16.30 -8.95 -14.09
C THR A 2 -15.26 -9.55 -13.22
N LYS A 3 -15.03 -10.77 -13.33
CA LYS A 3 -14.04 -11.35 -12.63
C LYS A 3 -12.73 -10.78 -12.86
N LYS A 4 -12.44 -10.32 -14.04
CA LYS A 4 -11.25 -9.72 -14.36
C LYS A 4 -10.98 -8.56 -13.55
N SER A 5 -11.95 -7.78 -13.24
CA SER A 5 -11.74 -6.56 -12.53
C SER A 5 -11.34 -6.84 -11.11
N ALA A 6 -11.67 -7.99 -10.60
CA ALA A 6 -11.32 -8.31 -9.24
C ALA A 6 -9.83 -8.55 -9.04
N LYS A 7 -9.08 -8.62 -10.12
CA LYS A 7 -7.65 -8.83 -9.98
C LYS A 7 -6.88 -7.63 -9.52
N VAL A 8 -7.47 -6.44 -9.62
CA VAL A 8 -6.81 -5.23 -9.14
C VAL A 8 -7.48 -4.83 -7.84
N ARG A 9 -6.68 -4.74 -6.78
CA ARG A 9 -7.17 -4.29 -5.49
C ARG A 9 -6.42 -3.05 -5.08
N VAL A 10 -7.12 -2.11 -4.47
CA VAL A 10 -6.52 -0.88 -3.99
C VAL A 10 -6.78 -0.75 -2.51
N PHE A 11 -5.75 -0.87 -1.71
CA PHE A 11 -5.87 -0.62 -0.27
C PHE A 11 -5.78 0.89 -0.07
N HIS A 12 -6.84 1.49 0.44
CA HIS A 12 -6.93 2.95 0.53
C HIS A 12 -7.48 3.41 1.87
N TYR A 13 -7.42 4.70 2.09
CA TYR A 13 -7.98 5.32 3.28
C TYR A 13 -8.78 6.54 2.83
N ALA A 14 -10.02 6.65 3.29
CA ALA A 14 -10.92 7.70 2.81
C ALA A 14 -10.39 9.12 3.00
N GLY A 15 -9.67 9.36 4.06
CA GLY A 15 -9.13 10.69 4.34
C GLY A 15 -7.81 11.01 3.67
N CYS A 16 -7.32 10.11 2.83
CA CYS A 16 -6.00 10.26 2.23
C CYS A 16 -6.08 10.92 0.85
N GLY A 17 -5.45 12.08 0.70
CA GLY A 17 -5.46 12.80 -0.58
C GLY A 17 -4.74 12.02 -1.68
N THR A 18 -3.65 11.36 -1.33
CA THR A 18 -2.90 10.56 -2.30
C THR A 18 -3.75 9.41 -2.82
N CYS A 19 -4.54 8.80 -1.93
CA CYS A 19 -5.45 7.73 -2.35
C CYS A 19 -6.47 8.23 -3.33
N LYS A 20 -7.02 9.43 -3.09
CA LYS A 20 -7.99 10.00 -4.00
C LYS A 20 -7.41 10.24 -5.38
N LYS A 21 -6.17 10.70 -5.44
CA LYS A 21 -5.50 10.92 -6.72
C LYS A 21 -5.32 9.62 -7.46
N ALA A 22 -4.92 8.57 -6.75
CA ALA A 22 -4.69 7.27 -7.36
C ALA A 22 -5.99 6.69 -7.91
N LEU A 23 -7.06 6.75 -7.11
CA LEU A 23 -8.34 6.22 -7.57
C LEU A 23 -8.86 6.97 -8.78
N LYS A 24 -8.67 8.30 -8.77
CA LYS A 24 -9.10 9.11 -9.88
C LYS A 24 -8.33 8.76 -11.14
N TRP A 25 -7.02 8.52 -11.00
CA TRP A 25 -6.20 8.12 -12.14
C TRP A 25 -6.70 6.78 -12.72
N LEU A 26 -6.97 5.82 -11.83
CA LEU A 26 -7.44 4.50 -12.27
C LEU A 26 -8.78 4.62 -12.99
N ASP A 27 -9.69 5.44 -12.46
CA ASP A 27 -10.98 5.64 -13.09
C ASP A 27 -10.82 6.28 -14.48
N ALA A 28 -9.94 7.27 -14.58
CA ALA A 28 -9.72 7.98 -15.84
C ALA A 28 -9.12 7.08 -16.90
N HIS A 29 -8.41 6.04 -16.48
CA HIS A 29 -7.78 5.11 -17.42
C HIS A 29 -8.57 3.81 -17.56
N ALA A 30 -9.81 3.81 -17.10
CA ALA A 30 -10.72 2.68 -17.25
C ALA A 30 -10.19 1.38 -16.62
N VAL A 31 -9.46 1.52 -15.54
CA VAL A 31 -8.96 0.35 -14.81
C VAL A 31 -10.00 -0.04 -13.77
N ALA A 32 -10.53 -1.22 -13.86
CA ALA A 32 -11.48 -1.71 -12.87
C ALA A 32 -10.72 -2.24 -11.65
N TYR A 33 -11.18 -1.91 -10.47
CA TYR A 33 -10.48 -2.32 -9.24
C TYR A 33 -11.48 -2.52 -8.11
N GLU A 34 -11.01 -3.21 -7.09
CA GLU A 34 -11.76 -3.38 -5.85
C GLU A 34 -11.09 -2.51 -4.80
N ALA A 35 -11.83 -1.57 -4.22
CA ALA A 35 -11.29 -0.70 -3.18
C ALA A 35 -11.43 -1.39 -1.83
N VAL A 36 -10.32 -1.50 -1.11
CA VAL A 36 -10.29 -2.16 0.19
C VAL A 36 -9.87 -1.14 1.25
N PRO A 37 -10.71 -0.91 2.27
CA PRO A 37 -10.35 0.06 3.32
C PRO A 37 -9.24 -0.51 4.19
N ILE A 38 -8.07 0.09 4.11
CA ILE A 38 -6.86 -0.46 4.72
C ILE A 38 -6.90 -0.46 6.25
N VAL A 39 -7.65 0.44 6.84
CA VAL A 39 -7.73 0.52 8.30
C VAL A 39 -8.63 -0.58 8.85
N GLU A 40 -9.78 -0.78 8.21
CA GLU A 40 -10.73 -1.80 8.63
C GLU A 40 -10.31 -3.20 8.18
N SER A 41 -9.66 -3.28 7.04
CA SER A 41 -9.27 -4.56 6.45
C SER A 41 -7.83 -4.53 5.97
N PRO A 42 -6.86 -4.41 6.89
CA PRO A 42 -5.46 -4.40 6.46
C PRO A 42 -5.05 -5.79 5.97
N PRO A 43 -4.02 -5.86 5.15
CA PRO A 43 -3.54 -7.18 4.72
C PRO A 43 -3.02 -7.95 5.93
N SER A 44 -3.17 -9.26 5.89
CA SER A 44 -2.65 -10.11 6.96
C SER A 44 -1.11 -10.07 6.89
N LEU A 45 -0.47 -10.53 7.95
CA LEU A 45 1.00 -10.57 7.95
C LEU A 45 1.53 -11.41 6.81
N ALA A 46 0.92 -12.57 6.56
CA ALA A 46 1.35 -13.45 5.48
C ALA A 46 1.20 -12.76 4.11
N GLU A 47 0.07 -12.11 3.90
CA GLU A 47 -0.16 -11.40 2.66
C GLU A 47 0.78 -10.21 2.53
N LEU A 48 0.99 -9.47 3.60
CA LEU A 48 1.85 -8.32 3.59
C LEU A 48 3.27 -8.69 3.20
N LYS A 49 3.78 -9.81 3.70
CA LYS A 49 5.10 -10.29 3.33
C LYS A 49 5.20 -10.52 1.83
N GLN A 50 4.17 -11.12 1.25
CA GLN A 50 4.15 -11.37 -0.18
C GLN A 50 4.08 -10.07 -0.98
N LEU A 51 3.26 -9.13 -0.53
CA LEU A 51 3.11 -7.87 -1.23
C LEU A 51 4.40 -7.06 -1.20
N VAL A 52 5.07 -7.02 -0.06
CA VAL A 52 6.32 -6.29 0.06
C VAL A 52 7.36 -6.88 -0.88
N LYS A 53 7.44 -8.20 -0.92
CA LYS A 53 8.38 -8.88 -1.81
C LYS A 53 8.06 -8.56 -3.27
N ALA A 54 6.79 -8.62 -3.64
CA ALA A 54 6.38 -8.35 -5.01
C ALA A 54 6.61 -6.90 -5.42
N SER A 55 6.57 -5.98 -4.45
CA SER A 55 6.77 -4.57 -4.76
C SER A 55 8.21 -4.24 -5.13
N GLY A 56 9.14 -5.09 -4.71
CA GLY A 56 10.56 -4.80 -4.93
C GLY A 56 11.11 -3.75 -4.01
N LEU A 57 10.31 -3.26 -3.06
CA LEU A 57 10.74 -2.23 -2.13
C LEU A 57 11.05 -2.84 -0.77
N PRO A 58 11.98 -2.25 -0.02
CA PRO A 58 12.24 -2.73 1.35
C PRO A 58 11.05 -2.40 2.25
N ALA A 59 10.89 -3.17 3.31
CA ALA A 59 9.77 -2.98 4.23
C ALA A 59 9.66 -1.55 4.75
N ARG A 60 10.76 -0.87 4.94
CA ARG A 60 10.75 0.49 5.44
C ARG A 60 10.07 1.48 4.52
N LYS A 61 10.04 1.20 3.23
CA LYS A 61 9.37 2.08 2.28
C LYS A 61 7.85 1.93 2.34
N TRP A 62 7.38 0.94 3.07
CA TRP A 62 5.95 0.71 3.24
C TRP A 62 5.37 1.44 4.46
N ILE A 63 6.21 2.14 5.22
CA ILE A 63 5.76 2.84 6.42
C ILE A 63 5.23 4.23 6.06
N ASN A 64 4.06 4.55 6.60
CA ASN A 64 3.52 5.89 6.48
C ASN A 64 4.12 6.76 7.58
N THR A 65 5.24 7.41 7.27
CA THR A 65 5.98 8.19 8.26
C THR A 65 5.33 9.53 8.56
N SER A 66 4.32 9.91 7.77
CA SER A 66 3.63 11.18 7.99
C SER A 66 2.44 11.07 8.92
N GLY A 67 2.04 9.84 9.26
CA GLY A 67 0.84 9.64 10.04
C GLY A 67 1.05 9.67 11.53
N GLY A 68 -0.08 9.76 12.25
CA GLY A 68 -0.04 9.78 13.71
C GLY A 68 0.43 8.47 14.32
N SER A 69 0.12 7.34 13.68
CA SER A 69 0.54 6.05 14.20
C SER A 69 2.06 5.93 14.25
N TYR A 70 2.74 6.40 13.20
CA TYR A 70 4.18 6.36 13.17
C TYR A 70 4.76 7.30 14.21
N ARG A 71 4.20 8.50 14.32
CA ARG A 71 4.67 9.47 15.32
C ARG A 71 4.52 8.92 16.73
N ALA A 72 3.39 8.25 17.00
CA ALA A 72 3.17 7.65 18.31
C ALA A 72 4.17 6.55 18.59
N LEU A 73 4.51 5.77 17.59
CA LEU A 73 5.48 4.70 17.74
C LEU A 73 6.86 5.27 18.08
N VAL A 74 7.26 6.32 17.37
CA VAL A 74 8.55 6.96 17.64
C VAL A 74 8.57 7.59 19.03
N ALA A 75 7.46 8.20 19.44
CA ALA A 75 7.36 8.79 20.77
C ALA A 75 7.47 7.74 21.85
N ALA A 76 6.91 6.55 21.61
CA ALA A 76 6.89 5.49 22.61
C ALA A 76 8.23 4.74 22.69
N ARG A 77 8.88 4.52 21.57
CA ARG A 77 10.08 3.68 21.51
C ARG A 77 11.38 4.42 21.22
N GLY A 78 11.30 5.63 20.71
CA GLY A 78 12.45 6.39 20.26
C GLY A 78 12.77 6.11 18.80
N LYS A 79 13.30 7.12 18.14
CA LYS A 79 13.59 7.02 16.71
C LYS A 79 14.59 5.92 16.39
N ASP A 80 15.66 5.84 17.18
CA ASP A 80 16.71 4.86 16.93
C ASP A 80 16.17 3.43 17.05
N ALA A 81 15.32 3.20 18.05
CA ALA A 81 14.75 1.88 18.25
C ALA A 81 13.86 1.49 17.08
N VAL A 82 13.08 2.45 16.57
CA VAL A 82 12.20 2.18 15.43
C VAL A 82 13.03 1.91 14.19
N GLU A 83 14.08 2.68 13.97
CA GLU A 83 14.94 2.49 12.79
C GLU A 83 15.72 1.19 12.83
N SER A 84 15.90 0.63 14.03
CA SER A 84 16.64 -0.62 14.20
C SER A 84 15.77 -1.86 14.13
N LEU A 85 14.46 -1.69 13.95
CA LEU A 85 13.57 -2.84 13.89
C LEU A 85 13.89 -3.71 12.68
N SER A 86 13.79 -5.03 12.86
CA SER A 86 13.98 -5.94 11.75
C SER A 86 12.80 -5.84 10.79
N ASP A 87 12.98 -6.33 9.59
CA ASP A 87 11.88 -6.34 8.62
C ASP A 87 10.68 -7.11 9.18
N ASP A 88 10.92 -8.24 9.81
CA ASP A 88 9.83 -9.03 10.39
C ASP A 88 9.07 -8.24 11.44
N ALA A 89 9.78 -7.52 12.30
CA ALA A 89 9.15 -6.73 13.34
C ALA A 89 8.33 -5.58 12.72
N LEU A 90 8.88 -4.94 11.68
CA LEU A 90 8.18 -3.88 10.99
C LEU A 90 6.91 -4.40 10.35
N LEU A 91 6.99 -5.53 9.65
CA LEU A 91 5.83 -6.08 8.98
C LEU A 91 4.74 -6.46 9.97
N ALA A 92 5.12 -6.96 11.15
CA ALA A 92 4.15 -7.28 12.17
C ALA A 92 3.41 -6.03 12.65
N LEU A 93 4.13 -4.91 12.79
CA LEU A 93 3.51 -3.65 13.17
C LEU A 93 2.57 -3.15 12.10
N LEU A 94 2.98 -3.26 10.83
CA LEU A 94 2.14 -2.81 9.73
C LEU A 94 0.87 -3.64 9.62
N ALA A 95 0.98 -4.96 9.81
CA ALA A 95 -0.18 -5.83 9.74
C ALA A 95 -1.15 -5.55 10.88
N ALA A 96 -0.64 -5.08 12.02
CA ALA A 96 -1.48 -4.80 13.18
C ALA A 96 -2.17 -3.44 13.10
N ASP A 97 -1.67 -2.53 12.27
CA ASP A 97 -2.20 -1.17 12.19
C ASP A 97 -2.15 -0.65 10.77
N GLY A 98 -3.30 -0.71 10.09
CA GLY A 98 -3.39 -0.27 8.70
C GLY A 98 -3.04 1.19 8.49
N LYS A 99 -3.17 2.02 9.53
CA LYS A 99 -2.81 3.42 9.42
C LYS A 99 -1.32 3.61 9.29
N MET A 100 -0.53 2.62 9.70
CA MET A 100 0.91 2.70 9.61
C MET A 100 1.43 2.33 8.24
N ILE A 101 0.59 1.76 7.39
CA ILE A 101 0.99 1.37 6.04
C ILE A 101 0.85 2.55 5.10
N LYS A 102 1.87 2.76 4.27
CA LYS A 102 1.83 3.80 3.27
C LYS A 102 0.74 3.49 2.25
N ARG A 103 -0.03 4.49 1.87
CA ARG A 103 -1.20 4.31 1.01
C ARG A 103 -1.13 5.20 -0.21
N PRO A 104 -1.80 4.83 -1.28
CA PRO A 104 -2.51 3.56 -1.46
C PRO A 104 -1.56 2.43 -1.81
N VAL A 105 -2.01 1.19 -1.64
CA VAL A 105 -1.27 0.02 -2.11
C VAL A 105 -2.12 -0.59 -3.22
N VAL A 106 -1.59 -0.62 -4.42
CA VAL A 106 -2.30 -1.14 -5.58
C VAL A 106 -1.71 -2.50 -5.96
N VAL A 107 -2.55 -3.51 -5.94
CA VAL A 107 -2.13 -4.88 -6.27
C VAL A 107 -2.75 -5.24 -7.61
N ALA A 108 -1.93 -5.36 -8.64
CA ALA A 108 -2.36 -5.64 -9.99
C ALA A 108 -1.64 -6.88 -10.50
N GLY A 109 -2.22 -8.04 -10.22
CA GLY A 109 -1.57 -9.30 -10.57
C GLY A 109 -0.27 -9.44 -9.79
N ALA A 110 0.83 -9.57 -10.50
CA ALA A 110 2.13 -9.73 -9.88
C ALA A 110 2.78 -8.39 -9.52
N ARG A 111 2.16 -7.29 -9.93
CA ARG A 111 2.73 -5.97 -9.64
C ARG A 111 2.09 -5.37 -8.41
N VAL A 112 2.91 -4.72 -7.60
CA VAL A 112 2.43 -4.04 -6.39
C VAL A 112 3.03 -2.65 -6.38
N LEU A 113 2.15 -1.64 -6.32
CA LEU A 113 2.57 -0.24 -6.30
C LEU A 113 2.24 0.35 -4.94
N VAL A 114 3.16 1.12 -4.40
CA VAL A 114 2.98 1.76 -3.10
C VAL A 114 3.03 3.26 -3.28
N GLY A 115 1.97 3.95 -2.86
CA GLY A 115 1.85 5.38 -3.07
C GLY A 115 1.30 5.67 -4.46
N PHE A 116 1.41 6.91 -4.88
CA PHE A 116 0.95 7.30 -6.21
C PHE A 116 2.07 8.03 -6.96
N ALA A 117 2.49 7.45 -8.06
CA ALA A 117 3.42 8.08 -8.97
C ALA A 117 2.88 7.77 -10.35
N GLU A 118 2.48 8.82 -11.06
CA GLU A 118 1.82 8.65 -12.35
C GLU A 118 2.62 7.81 -13.32
N THR A 119 3.92 8.02 -13.40
CA THR A 119 4.75 7.25 -14.32
C THR A 119 4.75 5.77 -13.99
N ALA A 120 4.79 5.45 -12.70
CA ALA A 120 4.77 4.05 -12.28
C ALA A 120 3.44 3.39 -12.62
N TYR A 121 2.35 4.13 -12.48
CA TYR A 121 1.03 3.61 -12.82
C TYR A 121 0.90 3.43 -14.32
N GLU A 122 1.40 4.38 -15.09
CA GLU A 122 1.37 4.27 -16.54
C GLU A 122 2.14 3.04 -17.00
N GLU A 123 3.29 2.80 -16.42
CA GLU A 123 4.09 1.66 -16.77
C GLU A 123 3.40 0.35 -16.43
N ALA A 124 2.80 0.30 -15.25
CA ALA A 124 2.14 -0.91 -14.78
C ALA A 124 0.89 -1.27 -15.59
N PHE A 125 0.11 -0.27 -15.94
CA PHE A 125 -1.16 -0.52 -16.61
C PHE A 125 -1.15 -0.37 -18.11
N ALA A 126 -0.22 0.37 -18.64
CA ALA A 126 -0.13 0.51 -20.09
C ALA A 126 0.15 -0.82 -20.77
N SER A 127 1.04 -1.61 -20.20
CA SER A 127 1.38 -2.88 -20.81
C SER A 127 0.22 -3.88 -20.76
N LYS A 128 -0.73 -3.65 -19.88
CA LYS A 128 -1.86 -4.53 -19.83
C LYS A 128 -2.86 -4.23 -20.91
N GLY A 129 -2.85 -3.06 -21.41
CA GLY A 129 -3.79 -2.66 -22.44
C GLY A 129 -3.53 -3.36 -23.73
N ARG A 130 -2.43 -4.07 -23.81
CA ARG A 130 -2.16 -4.73 -25.02
C ARG A 130 -2.59 -6.08 -25.05
#